data_1ad1f0a3f08beed3afe7aa43c5157b38
#
_entry.id   1ad1f0a3f08beed3afe7aa43c5157b38
#
_cell.length_a   1.000
_cell.length_b   1.000
_cell.length_c   1.000
_cell.angle_alpha   90.00
_cell.angle_beta   90.00
_cell.angle_gamma   90.00
#
_symmetry.space_group_name_H-M   'P 1'
#
loop_
_entity.id
_entity.type
_entity.pdbx_description
1 polymer ?
#
loop_
_entity_poly.entity_id
_entity_poly.type
_entity_poly.pdbx_seq_one_letter_code
_entity_poly.pdbx_strand_id
1 'polypeptide(L)'
;MKKVLFLLFLPIITFGQVAVADFVHLEKGADNDYHTLEQIWEPFHLQEIKEEKKVGWAVWKFDKTPEMDKAPDYLVFNFYKDENQAKSYQDNFDWEIARKKIESLNKRKFSKATLRNIFNKKIKNEVRQYTIKLIDQTVRAGGEVKIGDKLSFGAMKQLNDDYENYELNVFMPMWEKQLLNGKIKQWSFTKVIDKNEVALDKTHMTFIINNNANPNDVEFISSNKWLNDKLIEHGLNSREFVSAEATLIYTSN
;
A
#
# COMPACT_ATOMS: atom_id res chain seq x y z
N MET A 1 -21.72 -44.56 1.40
CA MET A 1 -20.52 -43.73 1.64
C MET A 1 -20.89 -42.27 1.43
N LYS A 2 -21.05 -41.47 2.51
CA LYS A 2 -21.32 -40.01 2.42
C LYS A 2 -20.00 -39.32 2.17
N LYS A 3 -19.83 -38.73 0.97
CA LYS A 3 -18.69 -37.82 0.67
C LYS A 3 -18.90 -36.53 1.46
N VAL A 4 -18.14 -36.35 2.54
CA VAL A 4 -18.05 -35.05 3.23
C VAL A 4 -17.21 -34.14 2.35
N LEU A 5 -17.85 -33.16 1.72
CA LEU A 5 -17.19 -32.10 0.98
C LEU A 5 -16.60 -31.15 2.05
N PHE A 6 -15.28 -31.27 2.30
CA PHE A 6 -14.55 -30.32 3.12
C PHE A 6 -14.39 -29.04 2.28
N LEU A 7 -15.29 -28.07 2.48
CA LEU A 7 -15.07 -26.70 2.03
C LEU A 7 -13.91 -26.15 2.86
N LEU A 8 -12.72 -26.20 2.29
CA LEU A 8 -11.58 -25.41 2.77
C LEU A 8 -11.95 -23.93 2.66
N PHE A 9 -12.44 -23.36 3.76
CA PHE A 9 -12.39 -21.91 3.97
C PHE A 9 -10.91 -21.52 4.06
N LEU A 10 -10.27 -21.29 2.90
CA LEU A 10 -9.05 -20.51 2.86
C LEU A 10 -9.43 -19.11 3.40
N PRO A 11 -8.77 -18.60 4.44
CA PRO A 11 -8.95 -17.21 4.80
C PRO A 11 -8.54 -16.40 3.57
N ILE A 12 -9.52 -15.83 2.89
CA ILE A 12 -9.29 -14.77 1.92
C ILE A 12 -8.75 -13.64 2.79
N ILE A 13 -7.43 -13.46 2.80
CA ILE A 13 -6.82 -12.25 3.34
C ILE A 13 -7.26 -11.15 2.38
N THR A 14 -8.46 -10.64 2.62
CA THR A 14 -8.92 -9.41 2.01
C THR A 14 -7.97 -8.34 2.53
N PHE A 15 -7.22 -7.67 1.67
CA PHE A 15 -6.72 -6.35 2.01
C PHE A 15 -7.90 -5.59 2.59
N GLY A 16 -7.69 -4.93 3.74
CA GLY A 16 -8.76 -4.17 4.36
C GLY A 16 -9.41 -3.27 3.33
N GLN A 17 -10.73 -3.12 3.40
CA GLN A 17 -11.45 -2.25 2.47
C GLN A 17 -10.98 -0.80 2.54
N VAL A 18 -10.29 -0.43 3.63
CA VAL A 18 -9.73 0.89 3.88
C VAL A 18 -8.28 0.75 4.36
N ALA A 19 -7.42 1.62 3.87
CA ALA A 19 -6.05 1.74 4.37
C ALA A 19 -5.71 3.20 4.65
N VAL A 20 -4.89 3.42 5.69
CA VAL A 20 -4.17 4.67 5.89
C VAL A 20 -2.79 4.47 5.28
N ALA A 21 -2.47 5.28 4.28
CA ALA A 21 -1.24 5.25 3.49
C ALA A 21 -0.39 6.48 3.83
N ASP A 22 0.75 6.26 4.50
CA ASP A 22 1.69 7.30 4.87
C ASP A 22 2.87 7.31 3.90
N PHE A 23 3.00 8.39 3.12
CA PHE A 23 4.15 8.66 2.27
C PHE A 23 5.17 9.46 3.07
N VAL A 24 6.23 8.79 3.49
CA VAL A 24 7.22 9.31 4.44
C VAL A 24 8.42 9.87 3.69
N HIS A 25 8.72 11.15 3.94
CA HIS A 25 9.99 11.78 3.55
C HIS A 25 10.90 11.88 4.77
N LEU A 26 12.13 11.42 4.64
CA LEU A 26 13.09 11.42 5.74
C LEU A 26 13.91 12.71 5.81
N GLU A 27 14.42 12.99 6.99
CA GLU A 27 15.56 13.88 7.15
C GLU A 27 16.80 13.27 6.47
N LYS A 28 17.65 14.13 5.93
CA LYS A 28 18.87 13.68 5.21
C LYS A 28 19.73 12.76 6.09
N GLY A 29 20.02 11.58 5.59
CA GLY A 29 20.83 10.57 6.27
C GLY A 29 20.13 9.80 7.39
N ALA A 30 18.80 9.91 7.52
CA ALA A 30 18.03 9.25 8.58
C ALA A 30 17.55 7.83 8.22
N ASP A 31 17.98 7.25 7.10
CA ASP A 31 17.49 5.93 6.62
C ASP A 31 17.72 4.82 7.66
N ASN A 32 18.90 4.73 8.26
CA ASN A 32 19.19 3.72 9.30
C ASN A 32 18.39 3.92 10.59
N ASP A 33 18.15 5.18 10.98
CA ASP A 33 17.31 5.49 12.14
C ASP A 33 15.85 5.13 11.86
N TYR A 34 15.38 5.34 10.62
CA TYR A 34 14.05 4.96 10.20
C TYR A 34 13.86 3.43 10.20
N HIS A 35 14.84 2.67 9.70
CA HIS A 35 14.82 1.20 9.83
C HIS A 35 14.76 0.76 11.30
N THR A 36 15.53 1.40 12.17
CA THR A 36 15.48 1.10 13.62
C THR A 36 14.12 1.47 14.20
N LEU A 37 13.51 2.58 13.77
CA LEU A 37 12.19 3.01 14.19
C LEU A 37 11.13 1.98 13.79
N GLU A 38 11.14 1.50 12.53
CA GLU A 38 10.18 0.49 12.06
C GLU A 38 10.35 -0.86 12.79
N GLN A 39 11.58 -1.28 13.07
CA GLN A 39 11.86 -2.47 13.90
C GLN A 39 11.35 -2.33 15.34
N ILE A 40 11.27 -1.12 15.86
CA ILE A 40 10.70 -0.83 17.18
C ILE A 40 9.17 -0.85 17.13
N TRP A 41 8.57 -0.38 16.02
CA TRP A 41 7.13 -0.36 15.82
C TRP A 41 6.54 -1.73 15.44
N GLU A 42 7.29 -2.60 14.77
CA GLU A 42 6.83 -3.90 14.28
C GLU A 42 6.10 -4.73 15.36
N PRO A 43 6.66 -4.99 16.58
CA PRO A 43 5.95 -5.76 17.60
C PRO A 43 4.64 -5.10 18.05
N PHE A 44 4.57 -3.77 18.03
CA PHE A 44 3.36 -3.03 18.36
C PHE A 44 2.29 -3.24 17.28
N HIS A 45 2.66 -3.13 16.01
CA HIS A 45 1.74 -3.37 14.89
C HIS A 45 1.19 -4.80 14.91
N LEU A 46 2.04 -5.80 15.13
CA LEU A 46 1.63 -7.20 15.25
C LEU A 46 0.67 -7.41 16.43
N GLN A 47 0.90 -6.74 17.56
CA GLN A 47 0.01 -6.81 18.71
C GLN A 47 -1.35 -6.13 18.43
N GLU A 48 -1.37 -4.97 17.75
CA GLU A 48 -2.61 -4.28 17.36
C GLU A 48 -3.45 -5.11 16.38
N ILE A 49 -2.81 -5.87 15.49
CA ILE A 49 -3.49 -6.82 14.59
C ILE A 49 -4.07 -7.98 15.38
N LYS A 50 -3.32 -8.55 16.31
CA LYS A 50 -3.80 -9.62 17.20
C LYS A 50 -4.99 -9.17 18.08
N GLU A 51 -5.03 -7.91 18.45
CA GLU A 51 -6.11 -7.27 19.19
C GLU A 51 -7.26 -6.80 18.28
N GLU A 52 -7.23 -7.14 16.98
CA GLU A 52 -8.24 -6.80 15.96
C GLU A 52 -8.48 -5.28 15.81
N LYS A 53 -7.52 -4.45 16.23
CA LYS A 53 -7.59 -2.99 16.08
C LYS A 53 -7.32 -2.54 14.64
N LYS A 54 -6.59 -3.35 13.89
CA LYS A 54 -6.37 -3.24 12.44
C LYS A 54 -6.15 -4.64 11.86
N VAL A 55 -6.22 -4.78 10.54
CA VAL A 55 -6.14 -6.08 9.87
C VAL A 55 -4.78 -6.37 9.22
N GLY A 56 -3.91 -5.37 9.12
CA GLY A 56 -2.58 -5.55 8.53
C GLY A 56 -1.71 -4.30 8.63
N TRP A 57 -0.42 -4.51 8.35
CA TRP A 57 0.61 -3.47 8.27
C TRP A 57 1.67 -3.88 7.28
N ALA A 58 2.18 -2.92 6.49
CA ALA A 58 3.26 -3.15 5.55
C ALA A 58 4.07 -1.86 5.33
N VAL A 59 5.38 -2.00 5.11
CA VAL A 59 6.29 -0.90 4.77
C VAL A 59 7.01 -1.22 3.47
N TRP A 60 6.90 -0.29 2.52
CA TRP A 60 7.55 -0.33 1.23
C TRP A 60 8.59 0.78 1.14
N LYS A 61 9.79 0.46 0.68
CA LYS A 61 10.84 1.44 0.41
C LYS A 61 10.79 1.80 -1.07
N PHE A 62 10.68 3.09 -1.42
CA PHE A 62 10.71 3.53 -2.80
C PHE A 62 12.10 3.32 -3.43
N ASP A 63 12.11 2.80 -4.65
CA ASP A 63 13.31 2.60 -5.47
C ASP A 63 13.65 3.91 -6.18
N LYS A 64 14.22 4.88 -5.44
CA LYS A 64 14.48 6.24 -5.94
C LYS A 64 15.67 6.29 -6.89
N THR A 65 15.50 7.03 -7.99
CA THR A 65 16.59 7.48 -8.84
C THR A 65 17.00 8.93 -8.49
N PRO A 66 18.16 9.42 -8.93
CA PRO A 66 18.59 10.80 -8.65
C PRO A 66 17.57 11.86 -9.08
N GLU A 67 16.78 11.59 -10.14
CA GLU A 67 15.74 12.50 -10.64
C GLU A 67 14.49 12.51 -9.76
N MET A 68 14.36 11.55 -8.85
CA MET A 68 13.24 11.37 -7.92
C MET A 68 13.56 11.89 -6.52
N ASP A 69 14.41 12.89 -6.37
CA ASP A 69 14.84 13.45 -5.08
C ASP A 69 13.66 13.94 -4.21
N LYS A 70 12.57 14.42 -4.84
CA LYS A 70 11.33 14.87 -4.19
C LYS A 70 10.32 13.75 -3.93
N ALA A 71 10.57 12.52 -4.38
CA ALA A 71 9.71 11.40 -4.07
C ALA A 71 9.84 11.01 -2.58
N PRO A 72 8.81 10.43 -1.96
CA PRO A 72 8.91 9.90 -0.61
C PRO A 72 9.95 8.78 -0.53
N ASP A 73 10.49 8.53 0.65
CA ASP A 73 11.45 7.46 0.90
C ASP A 73 10.72 6.13 1.18
N TYR A 74 9.57 6.21 1.88
CA TYR A 74 8.79 5.04 2.27
C TYR A 74 7.30 5.26 2.10
N LEU A 75 6.59 4.14 1.90
CA LEU A 75 5.14 4.04 1.95
C LEU A 75 4.77 3.04 3.04
N VAL A 76 4.06 3.50 4.05
CA VAL A 76 3.56 2.68 5.15
C VAL A 76 2.06 2.51 5.02
N PHE A 77 1.61 1.26 5.05
CA PHE A 77 0.18 0.96 5.10
C PHE A 77 -0.23 0.46 6.46
N ASN A 78 -1.33 1.00 6.97
CA ASN A 78 -2.14 0.41 8.03
C ASN A 78 -3.50 0.04 7.43
N PHE A 79 -3.83 -1.26 7.41
CA PHE A 79 -5.05 -1.78 6.80
C PHE A 79 -6.14 -1.96 7.85
N TYR A 80 -7.36 -1.60 7.47
CA TYR A 80 -8.57 -1.70 8.31
C TYR A 80 -9.68 -2.41 7.53
N LYS A 81 -10.59 -3.09 8.24
CA LYS A 81 -11.72 -3.79 7.61
C LYS A 81 -12.70 -2.84 6.94
N ASP A 82 -12.88 -1.62 7.51
CA ASP A 82 -13.81 -0.60 7.04
C ASP A 82 -13.42 0.81 7.54
N GLU A 83 -14.13 1.82 7.09
CA GLU A 83 -13.94 3.23 7.46
C GLU A 83 -14.15 3.48 8.96
N ASN A 84 -15.12 2.78 9.58
CA ASN A 84 -15.43 2.95 11.00
C ASN A 84 -14.26 2.46 11.88
N GLN A 85 -13.64 1.32 11.52
CA GLN A 85 -12.48 0.81 12.24
C GLN A 85 -11.28 1.77 12.07
N ALA A 86 -11.02 2.26 10.85
CA ALA A 86 -9.94 3.21 10.59
C ALA A 86 -10.14 4.50 11.39
N LYS A 87 -11.33 5.09 11.33
CA LYS A 87 -11.67 6.31 12.07
C LYS A 87 -11.60 6.10 13.58
N SER A 88 -12.20 5.03 14.10
CA SER A 88 -12.16 4.71 15.53
C SER A 88 -10.73 4.52 16.04
N TYR A 89 -9.86 3.89 15.24
CA TYR A 89 -8.45 3.74 15.59
C TYR A 89 -7.73 5.10 15.65
N GLN A 90 -7.93 5.97 14.66
CA GLN A 90 -7.33 7.30 14.62
C GLN A 90 -7.83 8.19 15.76
N ASP A 91 -9.14 8.24 15.98
CA ASP A 91 -9.77 9.09 17.02
C ASP A 91 -9.37 8.67 18.45
N ASN A 92 -9.07 7.38 18.67
CA ASN A 92 -8.71 6.84 19.98
C ASN A 92 -7.22 6.53 20.15
N PHE A 93 -6.38 6.91 19.19
CA PHE A 93 -4.95 6.66 19.29
C PHE A 93 -4.31 7.57 20.34
N ASP A 94 -3.78 6.96 21.40
CA ASP A 94 -3.05 7.64 22.46
C ASP A 94 -1.55 7.33 22.38
N TRP A 95 -0.76 8.35 22.06
CA TRP A 95 0.69 8.24 21.91
C TRP A 95 1.39 7.78 23.19
N GLU A 96 0.96 8.25 24.36
CA GLU A 96 1.59 7.88 25.64
C GLU A 96 1.33 6.42 25.99
N ILE A 97 0.12 5.93 25.73
CA ILE A 97 -0.23 4.51 25.88
C ILE A 97 0.56 3.66 24.89
N ALA A 98 0.59 4.07 23.61
CA ALA A 98 1.32 3.37 22.56
C ALA A 98 2.81 3.28 22.90
N ARG A 99 3.44 4.39 23.32
CA ARG A 99 4.85 4.45 23.70
C ARG A 99 5.18 3.47 24.84
N LYS A 100 4.39 3.47 25.92
CA LYS A 100 4.58 2.53 27.04
C LYS A 100 4.48 1.07 26.58
N LYS A 101 3.53 0.77 25.71
CA LYS A 101 3.35 -0.57 25.13
C LYS A 101 4.54 -0.96 24.26
N ILE A 102 5.00 -0.07 23.38
CA ILE A 102 6.19 -0.27 22.53
C ILE A 102 7.45 -0.52 23.38
N GLU A 103 7.69 0.29 24.43
CA GLU A 103 8.81 0.09 25.34
C GLU A 103 8.75 -1.27 26.03
N SER A 104 7.56 -1.71 26.46
CA SER A 104 7.37 -3.03 27.07
C SER A 104 7.65 -4.18 26.11
N LEU A 105 7.16 -4.09 24.86
CA LEU A 105 7.35 -5.12 23.83
C LEU A 105 8.82 -5.25 23.41
N ASN A 106 9.56 -4.15 23.43
CA ASN A 106 10.93 -4.07 22.94
C ASN A 106 12.02 -4.21 24.02
N LYS A 107 11.68 -4.33 25.29
CA LYS A 107 12.65 -4.33 26.42
C LYS A 107 13.75 -5.38 26.35
N ARG A 108 13.58 -6.46 25.57
CA ARG A 108 14.59 -7.51 25.35
C ARG A 108 15.46 -7.25 24.12
N LYS A 109 14.98 -6.48 23.14
CA LYS A 109 15.64 -6.22 21.85
C LYS A 109 16.42 -4.91 21.86
N PHE A 110 15.89 -3.88 22.54
CA PHE A 110 16.48 -2.54 22.58
C PHE A 110 16.66 -2.04 24.01
N SER A 111 17.76 -1.31 24.25
CA SER A 111 17.96 -0.62 25.52
C SER A 111 17.00 0.56 25.68
N LYS A 112 16.68 0.94 26.93
CA LYS A 112 15.88 2.16 27.19
C LYS A 112 16.53 3.43 26.60
N ALA A 113 17.86 3.49 26.57
CA ALA A 113 18.58 4.60 25.96
C ALA A 113 18.38 4.65 24.44
N THR A 114 18.42 3.50 23.75
CA THR A 114 18.16 3.39 22.31
C THR A 114 16.73 3.83 21.99
N LEU A 115 15.73 3.30 22.72
CA LEU A 115 14.32 3.67 22.51
C LEU A 115 14.10 5.18 22.68
N ARG A 116 14.64 5.76 23.76
CA ARG A 116 14.56 7.19 24.02
C ARG A 116 15.24 8.01 22.91
N ASN A 117 16.42 7.61 22.46
CA ASN A 117 17.16 8.29 21.41
C ASN A 117 16.37 8.31 20.10
N ILE A 118 15.85 7.15 19.66
CA ILE A 118 15.08 7.04 18.41
C ILE A 118 13.78 7.86 18.48
N PHE A 119 13.03 7.79 19.58
CA PHE A 119 11.78 8.54 19.71
C PHE A 119 11.94 10.06 19.83
N ASN A 120 13.10 10.53 20.30
CA ASN A 120 13.38 11.96 20.41
C ASN A 120 14.11 12.53 19.18
N LYS A 121 14.50 11.69 18.23
CA LYS A 121 15.20 12.11 17.01
C LYS A 121 14.20 12.56 15.95
N LYS A 122 14.47 13.68 15.29
CA LYS A 122 13.74 14.08 14.10
C LYS A 122 14.19 13.19 12.93
N ILE A 123 13.43 12.14 12.65
CA ILE A 123 13.72 11.15 11.59
C ILE A 123 12.93 11.47 10.33
N LYS A 124 11.65 11.85 10.50
CA LYS A 124 10.74 12.18 9.41
C LYS A 124 10.74 13.69 9.18
N ASN A 125 10.92 14.11 7.94
CA ASN A 125 10.81 15.51 7.53
C ASN A 125 9.36 15.88 7.23
N GLU A 126 8.67 15.03 6.44
CA GLU A 126 7.27 15.21 6.07
C GLU A 126 6.58 13.84 5.99
N VAL A 127 5.30 13.79 6.33
CA VAL A 127 4.44 12.61 6.12
C VAL A 127 3.16 13.08 5.43
N ARG A 128 2.99 12.68 4.17
CA ARG A 128 1.74 12.87 3.43
C ARG A 128 0.85 11.67 3.67
N GLN A 129 -0.22 11.87 4.41
CA GLN A 129 -1.14 10.81 4.78
C GLN A 129 -2.41 10.87 3.93
N TYR A 130 -2.83 9.70 3.47
CA TYR A 130 -4.09 9.51 2.76
C TYR A 130 -4.87 8.36 3.39
N THR A 131 -6.16 8.57 3.62
CA THR A 131 -7.09 7.47 3.87
C THR A 131 -7.68 7.07 2.53
N ILE A 132 -7.45 5.83 2.12
CA ILE A 132 -7.87 5.29 0.84
C ILE A 132 -8.85 4.14 1.04
N LYS A 133 -9.88 4.10 0.20
CA LYS A 133 -10.90 3.05 0.16
C LYS A 133 -10.74 2.23 -1.11
N LEU A 134 -10.77 0.91 -0.98
CA LEU A 134 -10.77 0.00 -2.11
C LEU A 134 -12.05 0.20 -2.94
N ILE A 135 -11.89 0.43 -4.25
CA ILE A 135 -12.98 0.41 -5.23
C ILE A 135 -13.09 -1.00 -5.80
N ASP A 136 -11.98 -1.54 -6.33
CA ASP A 136 -11.93 -2.88 -6.89
C ASP A 136 -10.50 -3.41 -6.93
N GLN A 137 -10.36 -4.72 -7.14
CA GLN A 137 -9.08 -5.40 -7.27
C GLN A 137 -9.21 -6.72 -8.03
N THR A 138 -8.13 -7.15 -8.66
CA THR A 138 -8.06 -8.52 -9.18
C THR A 138 -8.00 -9.53 -8.02
N VAL A 139 -8.33 -10.79 -8.30
CA VAL A 139 -7.98 -11.87 -7.35
C VAL A 139 -6.46 -11.88 -7.13
N ARG A 140 -6.03 -12.38 -5.99
CA ARG A 140 -4.59 -12.59 -5.75
C ARG A 140 -4.17 -13.92 -6.37
N ALA A 141 -3.08 -13.90 -7.16
CA ALA A 141 -2.46 -15.08 -7.72
C ALA A 141 -0.92 -15.03 -7.53
N GLY A 142 -0.22 -16.10 -7.78
CA GLY A 142 1.24 -16.14 -7.67
C GLY A 142 1.80 -16.21 -6.25
N GLY A 143 0.97 -16.58 -5.26
CA GLY A 143 1.38 -16.82 -3.88
C GLY A 143 1.25 -15.61 -2.95
N GLU A 144 1.75 -15.75 -1.74
CA GLU A 144 1.73 -14.70 -0.72
C GLU A 144 2.66 -13.54 -1.06
N VAL A 145 2.31 -12.36 -0.53
CA VAL A 145 3.18 -11.17 -0.59
C VAL A 145 4.27 -11.33 0.46
N LYS A 146 5.53 -11.19 0.06
CA LYS A 146 6.69 -11.43 0.92
C LYS A 146 7.73 -10.30 0.80
N ILE A 147 8.56 -10.16 1.81
CA ILE A 147 9.69 -9.23 1.81
C ILE A 147 10.53 -9.42 0.54
N GLY A 148 10.85 -8.31 -0.13
CA GLY A 148 11.54 -8.27 -1.42
C GLY A 148 10.62 -8.19 -2.63
N ASP A 149 9.30 -8.40 -2.49
CA ASP A 149 8.35 -8.18 -3.59
C ASP A 149 8.36 -6.72 -4.05
N LYS A 150 8.12 -6.53 -5.34
CA LYS A 150 8.06 -5.20 -5.97
C LYS A 150 6.62 -4.72 -6.08
N LEU A 151 6.43 -3.43 -5.84
CA LEU A 151 5.18 -2.72 -5.98
C LEU A 151 5.35 -1.63 -7.04
N SER A 152 4.55 -1.64 -8.10
CA SER A 152 4.35 -0.48 -8.94
C SER A 152 3.18 0.32 -8.38
N PHE A 153 3.44 1.57 -8.03
CA PHE A 153 2.49 2.50 -7.44
C PHE A 153 2.11 3.57 -8.45
N GLY A 154 0.83 3.90 -8.54
CA GLY A 154 0.31 5.02 -9.30
C GLY A 154 -0.56 5.93 -8.42
N ALA A 155 -0.32 7.26 -8.46
CA ALA A 155 -1.18 8.25 -7.82
C ALA A 155 -1.77 9.18 -8.88
N MET A 156 -3.11 9.27 -8.90
CA MET A 156 -3.85 9.97 -9.92
C MET A 156 -4.68 11.12 -9.37
N LYS A 157 -4.85 12.15 -10.21
CA LYS A 157 -5.90 13.14 -10.07
C LYS A 157 -6.89 12.94 -11.19
N GLN A 158 -8.11 12.62 -10.85
CA GLN A 158 -9.22 12.50 -11.79
C GLN A 158 -9.48 13.84 -12.49
N LEU A 159 -9.63 13.84 -13.81
CA LEU A 159 -9.89 15.02 -14.63
C LEU A 159 -11.32 15.07 -15.18
N ASN A 160 -12.01 13.91 -15.27
CA ASN A 160 -13.39 13.84 -15.73
C ASN A 160 -14.13 12.65 -15.09
N ASP A 161 -15.43 12.58 -15.27
CA ASP A 161 -16.31 11.59 -14.63
C ASP A 161 -16.14 10.16 -15.18
N ASP A 162 -15.52 10.00 -16.36
CA ASP A 162 -15.28 8.69 -16.96
C ASP A 162 -14.05 7.96 -16.41
N TYR A 163 -13.23 8.61 -15.56
CA TYR A 163 -11.97 8.06 -15.09
C TYR A 163 -12.14 6.69 -14.41
N GLU A 164 -13.05 6.57 -13.43
CA GLU A 164 -13.29 5.29 -12.75
C GLU A 164 -13.79 4.21 -13.74
N ASN A 165 -14.59 4.59 -14.74
CA ASN A 165 -15.05 3.68 -15.79
C ASN A 165 -13.88 3.15 -16.63
N TYR A 166 -12.90 3.98 -16.99
CA TYR A 166 -11.70 3.53 -17.68
C TYR A 166 -10.86 2.58 -16.83
N GLU A 167 -10.67 2.88 -15.55
CA GLU A 167 -9.93 1.98 -14.65
C GLU A 167 -10.59 0.61 -14.55
N LEU A 168 -11.93 0.56 -14.36
CA LEU A 168 -12.65 -0.69 -14.12
C LEU A 168 -12.91 -1.48 -15.41
N ASN A 169 -13.20 -0.81 -16.53
CA ASN A 169 -13.65 -1.49 -17.74
C ASN A 169 -12.58 -1.62 -18.84
N VAL A 170 -11.47 -0.88 -18.73
CA VAL A 170 -10.35 -0.94 -19.69
C VAL A 170 -9.08 -1.45 -19.02
N PHE A 171 -8.61 -0.80 -17.95
CA PHE A 171 -7.34 -1.15 -17.35
C PHE A 171 -7.41 -2.40 -16.46
N MET A 172 -8.45 -2.59 -15.64
CA MET A 172 -8.61 -3.80 -14.83
C MET A 172 -8.57 -5.09 -15.66
N PRO A 173 -9.36 -5.25 -16.77
CA PRO A 173 -9.27 -6.43 -17.63
C PRO A 173 -7.88 -6.65 -18.25
N MET A 174 -7.11 -5.59 -18.51
CA MET A 174 -5.72 -5.71 -18.93
C MET A 174 -4.84 -6.30 -17.82
N TRP A 175 -5.02 -5.84 -16.57
CA TRP A 175 -4.30 -6.37 -15.40
C TRP A 175 -4.71 -7.80 -15.06
N GLU A 176 -5.97 -8.18 -15.25
CA GLU A 176 -6.43 -9.57 -15.13
C GLU A 176 -5.70 -10.50 -16.10
N LYS A 177 -5.48 -10.08 -17.36
CA LYS A 177 -4.65 -10.84 -18.30
C LYS A 177 -3.20 -10.98 -17.83
N GLN A 178 -2.60 -9.89 -17.29
CA GLN A 178 -1.25 -9.96 -16.73
C GLN A 178 -1.18 -10.92 -15.53
N LEU A 179 -2.22 -10.95 -14.70
CA LEU A 179 -2.36 -11.89 -13.60
C LEU A 179 -2.41 -13.34 -14.09
N LEU A 180 -3.25 -13.64 -15.09
CA LEU A 180 -3.37 -14.97 -15.69
C LEU A 180 -2.07 -15.44 -16.34
N ASN A 181 -1.28 -14.51 -16.90
CA ASN A 181 0.03 -14.78 -17.47
C ASN A 181 1.15 -14.88 -16.40
N GLY A 182 0.80 -14.78 -15.10
CA GLY A 182 1.74 -14.87 -13.98
C GLY A 182 2.70 -13.69 -13.87
N LYS A 183 2.43 -12.57 -14.54
CA LYS A 183 3.29 -11.38 -14.55
C LYS A 183 3.10 -10.51 -13.32
N ILE A 184 1.91 -10.48 -12.74
CA ILE A 184 1.61 -9.79 -11.49
C ILE A 184 0.97 -10.74 -10.49
N LYS A 185 1.02 -10.39 -9.20
CA LYS A 185 0.31 -11.11 -8.12
C LYS A 185 -1.06 -10.52 -7.85
N GLN A 186 -1.19 -9.21 -8.01
CA GLN A 186 -2.42 -8.46 -7.75
C GLN A 186 -2.34 -7.06 -8.34
N TRP A 187 -3.48 -6.54 -8.77
CA TRP A 187 -3.75 -5.12 -9.03
C TRP A 187 -4.87 -4.66 -8.10
N SER A 188 -4.81 -3.42 -7.61
CA SER A 188 -5.84 -2.81 -6.76
C SER A 188 -6.04 -1.36 -7.16
N PHE A 189 -7.30 -0.91 -7.15
CA PHE A 189 -7.72 0.45 -7.43
C PHE A 189 -8.45 1.04 -6.22
N THR A 190 -8.02 2.22 -5.78
CA THR A 190 -8.51 2.85 -4.56
C THR A 190 -8.88 4.31 -4.80
N LYS A 191 -9.84 4.81 -4.01
CA LYS A 191 -10.25 6.22 -3.93
C LYS A 191 -9.71 6.84 -2.66
N VAL A 192 -9.18 8.05 -2.76
CA VAL A 192 -8.83 8.87 -1.60
C VAL A 192 -10.13 9.41 -1.00
N ILE A 193 -10.38 9.08 0.27
CA ILE A 193 -11.59 9.53 1.00
C ILE A 193 -11.26 10.60 2.06
N ASP A 194 -9.98 10.66 2.48
CA ASP A 194 -9.46 11.70 3.39
C ASP A 194 -7.96 11.88 3.19
N LYS A 195 -7.42 13.04 3.55
CA LYS A 195 -6.00 13.35 3.49
C LYS A 195 -5.61 14.46 4.45
N ASN A 196 -4.34 14.47 4.90
CA ASN A 196 -3.82 15.57 5.70
C ASN A 196 -3.48 16.81 4.84
N GLU A 197 -3.21 17.94 5.51
CA GLU A 197 -3.01 19.24 4.88
C GLU A 197 -1.79 19.29 3.92
N VAL A 198 -0.74 18.51 4.19
CA VAL A 198 0.47 18.49 3.36
C VAL A 198 0.38 17.51 2.20
N ALA A 199 -0.68 16.71 2.14
CA ALA A 199 -0.89 15.73 1.08
C ALA A 199 -1.20 16.42 -0.26
N LEU A 200 -0.67 15.84 -1.34
CA LEU A 200 -0.92 16.34 -2.70
C LEU A 200 -2.39 16.14 -3.10
N ASP A 201 -2.83 16.91 -4.09
CA ASP A 201 -4.20 16.79 -4.62
C ASP A 201 -4.33 15.56 -5.53
N LYS A 202 -4.38 14.38 -4.92
CA LYS A 202 -4.63 13.09 -5.55
C LYS A 202 -6.00 12.57 -5.14
N THR A 203 -6.72 11.99 -6.09
CA THR A 203 -8.09 11.49 -5.90
C THR A 203 -8.14 9.97 -5.84
N HIS A 204 -7.17 9.29 -6.48
CA HIS A 204 -7.13 7.84 -6.59
C HIS A 204 -5.69 7.32 -6.57
N MET A 205 -5.56 6.03 -6.26
CA MET A 205 -4.28 5.32 -6.31
C MET A 205 -4.47 3.90 -6.86
N THR A 206 -3.46 3.42 -7.59
CA THR A 206 -3.35 2.02 -8.00
C THR A 206 -2.11 1.38 -7.42
N PHE A 207 -2.21 0.11 -7.12
CA PHE A 207 -1.12 -0.69 -6.56
C PHE A 207 -1.04 -2.00 -7.33
N ILE A 208 0.13 -2.32 -7.88
CA ILE A 208 0.40 -3.54 -8.62
C ILE A 208 1.53 -4.27 -7.94
N ILE A 209 1.23 -5.45 -7.37
CA ILE A 209 2.27 -6.31 -6.81
C ILE A 209 2.82 -7.16 -7.95
N ASN A 210 4.06 -6.89 -8.33
CA ASN A 210 4.72 -7.52 -9.46
C ASN A 210 5.22 -8.94 -9.12
N ASN A 211 5.23 -9.80 -10.13
CA ASN A 211 5.82 -11.13 -10.08
C ASN A 211 6.97 -11.24 -11.12
N ASN A 212 7.94 -10.30 -11.04
CA ASN A 212 9.04 -10.15 -12.01
C ASN A 212 8.60 -9.84 -13.46
N ALA A 213 7.47 -9.17 -13.62
CA ALA A 213 6.94 -8.80 -14.93
C ALA A 213 7.61 -7.53 -15.49
N ASN A 214 7.79 -7.51 -16.80
CA ASN A 214 8.07 -6.27 -17.50
C ASN A 214 6.72 -5.55 -17.73
N PRO A 215 6.49 -4.36 -17.14
CA PRO A 215 5.22 -3.64 -17.29
C PRO A 215 4.92 -3.23 -18.74
N ASN A 216 5.92 -3.29 -19.63
CA ASN A 216 5.75 -2.95 -21.05
C ASN A 216 5.15 -4.08 -21.90
N ASP A 217 5.02 -5.29 -21.36
CA ASP A 217 4.43 -6.45 -22.06
C ASP A 217 2.90 -6.52 -21.87
N VAL A 218 2.20 -5.40 -21.97
CA VAL A 218 0.75 -5.36 -21.75
C VAL A 218 0.03 -5.98 -22.95
N GLU A 219 -0.71 -7.07 -22.72
CA GLU A 219 -1.58 -7.66 -23.73
C GLU A 219 -2.88 -6.87 -23.85
N PHE A 220 -3.27 -6.55 -25.08
CA PHE A 220 -4.48 -5.80 -25.36
C PHE A 220 -5.75 -6.63 -25.10
N ILE A 221 -6.85 -5.93 -24.76
CA ILE A 221 -8.16 -6.54 -24.47
C ILE A 221 -8.77 -7.13 -25.73
N SER A 222 -8.57 -6.48 -26.88
CA SER A 222 -9.16 -6.81 -28.18
C SER A 222 -8.07 -7.06 -29.22
N SER A 223 -8.39 -7.84 -30.25
CA SER A 223 -7.55 -7.98 -31.45
C SER A 223 -7.55 -6.72 -32.32
N ASN A 224 -8.49 -5.78 -32.12
CA ASN A 224 -8.54 -4.51 -32.83
C ASN A 224 -7.58 -3.50 -32.18
N LYS A 225 -6.37 -3.40 -32.73
CA LYS A 225 -5.34 -2.49 -32.24
C LYS A 225 -5.81 -1.03 -32.19
N TRP A 226 -6.48 -0.54 -33.23
CA TRP A 226 -6.94 0.86 -33.26
C TRP A 226 -7.91 1.17 -32.12
N LEU A 227 -8.86 0.26 -31.85
CA LEU A 227 -9.81 0.42 -30.74
C LEU A 227 -9.08 0.43 -29.39
N ASN A 228 -8.15 -0.48 -29.18
CA ASN A 228 -7.34 -0.53 -27.96
C ASN A 228 -6.54 0.76 -27.75
N ASP A 229 -5.86 1.24 -28.81
CA ASP A 229 -5.06 2.48 -28.74
C ASP A 229 -5.97 3.67 -28.35
N LYS A 230 -7.19 3.75 -28.89
CA LYS A 230 -8.14 4.82 -28.55
C LYS A 230 -8.66 4.72 -27.13
N LEU A 231 -9.00 3.53 -26.64
CA LEU A 231 -9.45 3.32 -25.26
C LEU A 231 -8.36 3.68 -24.27
N ILE A 232 -7.11 3.28 -24.54
CA ILE A 232 -5.95 3.62 -23.70
C ILE A 232 -5.70 5.13 -23.72
N GLU A 233 -5.66 5.77 -24.89
CA GLU A 233 -5.47 7.20 -25.06
C GLU A 233 -6.51 8.00 -24.24
N HIS A 234 -7.80 7.68 -24.40
CA HIS A 234 -8.87 8.34 -23.65
C HIS A 234 -8.79 8.07 -22.15
N GLY A 235 -8.50 6.83 -21.76
CA GLY A 235 -8.31 6.47 -20.35
C GLY A 235 -7.13 7.19 -19.72
N LEU A 236 -6.00 7.34 -20.42
CA LEU A 236 -4.85 8.09 -19.93
C LEU A 236 -5.14 9.59 -19.83
N ASN A 237 -5.92 10.15 -20.76
CA ASN A 237 -6.33 11.56 -20.74
C ASN A 237 -7.42 11.87 -19.69
N SER A 238 -8.02 10.87 -19.06
CA SER A 238 -9.00 11.07 -17.99
C SER A 238 -8.39 11.41 -16.62
N ARG A 239 -7.05 11.41 -16.51
CA ARG A 239 -6.31 11.62 -15.26
C ARG A 239 -4.96 12.30 -15.44
N GLU A 240 -4.51 13.01 -14.42
CA GLU A 240 -3.08 13.27 -14.19
C GLU A 240 -2.49 12.07 -13.43
N PHE A 241 -1.26 11.71 -13.76
CA PHE A 241 -0.67 10.47 -13.27
C PHE A 241 0.80 10.67 -12.88
N VAL A 242 1.17 10.11 -11.74
CA VAL A 242 2.56 9.92 -11.32
C VAL A 242 2.75 8.49 -10.86
N SER A 243 3.90 7.89 -11.14
CA SER A 243 4.20 6.52 -10.73
C SER A 243 5.57 6.40 -10.08
N ALA A 244 5.73 5.35 -9.28
CA ALA A 244 6.98 4.97 -8.66
C ALA A 244 7.00 3.46 -8.41
N GLU A 245 8.21 2.93 -8.25
CA GLU A 245 8.45 1.55 -7.83
C GLU A 245 8.88 1.53 -6.36
N ALA A 246 8.49 0.48 -5.65
CA ALA A 246 8.88 0.27 -4.27
C ALA A 246 9.13 -1.21 -3.98
N THR A 247 9.92 -1.48 -2.95
CA THR A 247 10.24 -2.84 -2.48
C THR A 247 9.69 -3.06 -1.08
N LEU A 248 8.99 -4.17 -0.85
CA LEU A 248 8.48 -4.54 0.48
C LEU A 248 9.63 -4.86 1.42
N ILE A 249 9.68 -4.19 2.57
CA ILE A 249 10.75 -4.36 3.57
C ILE A 249 10.26 -4.84 4.93
N TYR A 250 8.99 -4.58 5.28
CA TYR A 250 8.31 -5.09 6.48
C TYR A 250 6.87 -5.44 6.15
N THR A 251 6.35 -6.48 6.78
CA THR A 251 4.94 -6.88 6.65
C THR A 251 4.48 -7.66 7.87
N SER A 252 3.19 -7.60 8.14
CA SER A 252 2.52 -8.40 9.18
C SER A 252 2.13 -9.81 8.72
N ASN A 253 2.42 -10.18 7.49
CA ASN A 253 2.14 -11.52 6.93
C ASN A 253 3.26 -12.48 7.27
#